data_13765997f48b60a9962a7e14068a58b7
#
_entry.id   13765997f48b60a9962a7e14068a58b7
#
_cell.length_a   1.000
_cell.length_b   1.000
_cell.length_c   1.000
_cell.angle_alpha   90.00
_cell.angle_beta   90.00
_cell.angle_gamma   90.00
#
_symmetry.space_group_name_H-M   'P 1'
#
loop_
_entity.id
_entity.type
_entity.pdbx_description
1 polymer ?
#
loop_
_entity_poly.entity_id
_entity_poly.type
_entity_poly.pdbx_seq_one_letter_code
_entity_poly.pdbx_strand_id
1 'polypeptide(L)'
;GALDVERTKLRRLKTKPAATRDGHVVELQANIELPDDLAQALDNGATGIGLFRSEFLFLNREGLPSEDEQFEAYRSVAAGMDGKPVTIRTFDLGADKQKEGLGGLARVAPNPALGLRAVRFCLAEPRLFLTQLRAILRASHYGRVKILVPMLASVSEIDQTLVLIAQAKDSLAERGVPFDPGVEVGGM
;
A
#
# COMPACT_ATOMS: atom_id res chain seq x y z
N GLY A 1 18.98 20.83 24.05
CA GLY A 1 19.54 21.62 22.93
C GLY A 1 18.48 22.25 22.06
N ALA A 2 18.86 22.99 21.01
CA ALA A 2 17.93 23.67 20.09
C ALA A 2 16.90 22.70 19.48
N LEU A 3 17.31 21.49 19.14
CA LEU A 3 16.45 20.41 18.62
C LEU A 3 15.34 19.98 19.60
N ASP A 4 15.60 19.99 20.91
CA ASP A 4 14.59 19.59 21.92
C ASP A 4 13.54 20.67 22.10
N VAL A 5 13.92 21.93 21.98
CA VAL A 5 12.99 23.07 22.01
C VAL A 5 12.08 23.05 20.79
N GLU A 6 12.62 22.73 19.62
CA GLU A 6 11.87 22.63 18.38
C GLU A 6 10.91 21.42 18.39
N ARG A 7 11.36 20.26 18.86
CA ARG A 7 10.48 19.09 19.10
C ARG A 7 9.34 19.41 20.06
N THR A 8 9.61 20.16 21.14
CA THR A 8 8.58 20.55 22.10
C THR A 8 7.55 21.51 21.48
N LYS A 9 7.99 22.42 20.61
CA LYS A 9 7.08 23.30 19.85
C LYS A 9 6.21 22.50 18.88
N LEU A 10 6.78 21.53 18.16
CA LEU A 10 6.06 20.68 17.22
C LEU A 10 5.04 19.78 17.92
N ARG A 11 5.34 19.27 19.11
CA ARG A 11 4.38 18.48 19.91
C ARG A 11 3.06 19.22 20.18
N ARG A 12 3.07 20.54 20.31
CA ARG A 12 1.86 21.35 20.50
C ARG A 12 0.95 21.40 19.28
N LEU A 13 1.48 21.02 18.10
CA LEU A 13 0.73 20.99 16.85
C LEU A 13 -0.08 19.70 16.66
N LYS A 14 0.26 18.62 17.37
CA LYS A 14 -0.39 17.29 17.24
C LYS A 14 -1.91 17.34 17.39
N THR A 15 -2.41 18.20 18.27
CA THR A 15 -3.84 18.31 18.60
C THR A 15 -4.54 19.46 17.87
N LYS A 16 -3.81 20.24 17.08
CA LYS A 16 -4.40 21.32 16.32
C LYS A 16 -4.91 20.82 14.97
N PRO A 17 -6.11 21.24 14.54
CA PRO A 17 -6.57 20.92 13.19
C PRO A 17 -5.59 21.51 12.17
N ALA A 18 -5.20 20.72 11.19
CA ALA A 18 -4.44 21.21 10.05
C ALA A 18 -5.41 21.98 9.14
N ALA A 19 -5.32 23.31 9.14
CA ALA A 19 -6.18 24.14 8.33
C ALA A 19 -5.38 25.28 7.69
N THR A 20 -5.79 25.66 6.49
CA THR A 20 -5.26 26.82 5.79
C THR A 20 -5.75 28.11 6.45
N ARG A 21 -5.17 29.27 6.08
CA ARG A 21 -5.55 30.56 6.68
C ARG A 21 -6.99 30.97 6.40
N ASP A 22 -7.57 30.48 5.32
CA ASP A 22 -8.97 30.67 4.93
C ASP A 22 -9.92 29.62 5.52
N GLY A 23 -9.40 28.75 6.41
CA GLY A 23 -10.21 27.80 7.19
C GLY A 23 -10.43 26.44 6.52
N HIS A 24 -9.83 26.17 5.37
CA HIS A 24 -9.93 24.85 4.74
C HIS A 24 -9.13 23.80 5.52
N VAL A 25 -9.79 22.73 5.95
CA VAL A 25 -9.17 21.64 6.70
C VAL A 25 -8.44 20.70 5.74
N VAL A 26 -7.20 20.38 6.08
CA VAL A 26 -6.32 19.47 5.31
C VAL A 26 -6.09 18.20 6.12
N GLU A 27 -6.27 17.04 5.50
CA GLU A 27 -5.93 15.77 6.11
C GLU A 27 -4.41 15.53 6.07
N LEU A 28 -3.83 15.21 7.23
CA LEU A 28 -2.42 14.86 7.36
C LEU A 28 -2.30 13.35 7.54
N GLN A 29 -1.89 12.66 6.48
CA GLN A 29 -1.76 11.22 6.47
C GLN A 29 -0.28 10.80 6.55
N ALA A 30 -0.01 9.70 7.23
CA ALA A 30 1.34 9.17 7.38
C ALA A 30 1.76 8.32 6.18
N ASN A 31 3.06 8.25 5.95
CA ASN A 31 3.70 7.31 5.05
C ASN A 31 4.44 6.27 5.91
N ILE A 32 4.11 5.00 5.77
CA ILE A 32 4.69 3.90 6.55
C ILE A 32 5.27 2.80 5.64
N GLU A 33 6.21 2.05 6.17
CA GLU A 33 6.81 0.89 5.53
C GLU A 33 6.50 -0.40 6.28
N LEU A 34 6.47 -0.35 7.61
CA LEU A 34 6.20 -1.50 8.47
C LEU A 34 4.90 -1.31 9.25
N PRO A 35 4.19 -2.39 9.58
CA PRO A 35 3.04 -2.32 10.49
C PRO A 35 3.39 -1.68 11.84
N ASP A 36 4.60 -1.87 12.33
CA ASP A 36 5.10 -1.31 13.60
C ASP A 36 5.18 0.23 13.58
N ASP A 37 5.28 0.86 12.42
CA ASP A 37 5.27 2.32 12.26
C ASP A 37 3.92 2.94 12.64
N LEU A 38 2.86 2.12 12.72
CA LEU A 38 1.50 2.57 12.97
C LEU A 38 1.38 3.31 14.31
N ALA A 39 1.96 2.78 15.37
CA ALA A 39 1.91 3.40 16.69
C ALA A 39 2.49 4.82 16.68
N GLN A 40 3.61 5.02 16.00
CA GLN A 40 4.25 6.32 15.86
C GLN A 40 3.43 7.28 14.98
N ALA A 41 2.82 6.77 13.90
CA ALA A 41 1.95 7.56 13.04
C ALA A 41 0.75 8.12 13.81
N LEU A 42 0.07 7.27 14.59
CA LEU A 42 -1.06 7.65 15.45
C LEU A 42 -0.63 8.63 16.57
N ASP A 43 0.50 8.36 17.24
CA ASP A 43 1.03 9.27 18.27
C ASP A 43 1.37 10.65 17.68
N ASN A 44 1.75 10.74 16.44
CA ASN A 44 2.00 12.00 15.74
C ASN A 44 0.74 12.67 15.18
N GLY A 45 -0.45 12.11 15.40
CA GLY A 45 -1.72 12.70 15.02
C GLY A 45 -2.14 12.47 13.56
N ALA A 46 -1.63 11.40 12.93
CA ALA A 46 -2.05 11.06 11.57
C ALA A 46 -3.56 10.80 11.49
N THR A 47 -4.20 11.40 10.48
CA THR A 47 -5.63 11.22 10.20
C THR A 47 -5.90 10.01 9.30
N GLY A 48 -4.86 9.35 8.82
CA GLY A 48 -4.90 8.18 7.97
C GLY A 48 -3.48 7.72 7.59
N ILE A 49 -3.40 6.60 6.89
CA ILE A 49 -2.18 6.17 6.20
C ILE A 49 -2.35 6.52 4.72
N GLY A 50 -1.62 7.54 4.27
CA GLY A 50 -1.65 8.01 2.89
C GLY A 50 -0.85 7.13 1.94
N LEU A 51 0.16 6.43 2.48
CA LEU A 51 0.95 5.46 1.74
C LEU A 51 1.48 4.37 2.67
N PHE A 52 0.99 3.15 2.50
CA PHE A 52 1.62 1.95 3.05
C PHE A 52 2.40 1.25 1.94
N ARG A 53 3.73 1.25 2.05
CA ARG A 53 4.62 0.62 1.09
C ARG A 53 4.70 -0.87 1.36
N SER A 54 4.10 -1.67 0.48
CA SER A 54 4.02 -3.12 0.66
C SER A 54 5.31 -3.88 0.32
N GLU A 55 6.31 -3.20 -0.23
CA GLU A 55 7.54 -3.82 -0.74
C GLU A 55 8.36 -4.54 0.33
N PHE A 56 8.29 -4.09 1.59
CA PHE A 56 9.02 -4.74 2.69
C PHE A 56 8.67 -6.23 2.84
N LEU A 57 7.44 -6.62 2.48
CA LEU A 57 7.00 -8.02 2.52
C LEU A 57 7.76 -8.92 1.53
N PHE A 58 8.36 -8.33 0.51
CA PHE A 58 9.02 -9.02 -0.58
C PHE A 58 10.55 -8.95 -0.51
N LEU A 59 11.09 -8.16 0.44
CA LEU A 59 12.54 -7.95 0.59
C LEU A 59 13.13 -8.92 1.62
N ASN A 60 14.43 -9.23 1.45
CA ASN A 60 15.25 -9.99 2.41
C ASN A 60 14.67 -11.36 2.78
N ARG A 61 14.08 -12.07 1.81
CA ARG A 61 13.50 -13.39 2.01
C ARG A 61 13.71 -14.31 0.82
N GLU A 62 13.71 -15.62 1.08
CA GLU A 62 13.62 -16.62 0.04
C GLU A 62 12.16 -16.86 -0.34
N GLY A 63 11.83 -16.64 -1.61
CA GLY A 63 10.48 -16.84 -2.16
C GLY A 63 9.51 -15.67 -1.93
N LEU A 64 8.33 -15.79 -2.51
CA LEU A 64 7.27 -14.80 -2.43
C LEU A 64 6.46 -14.96 -1.15
N PRO A 65 5.98 -13.86 -0.53
CA PRO A 65 5.07 -13.95 0.59
C PRO A 65 3.74 -14.56 0.15
N SER A 66 3.19 -15.45 0.98
CA SER A 66 1.87 -16.02 0.77
C SER A 66 0.77 -14.97 0.86
N GLU A 67 -0.45 -15.31 0.38
CA GLU A 67 -1.64 -14.45 0.53
C GLU A 67 -1.91 -14.16 2.01
N ASP A 68 -1.74 -15.15 2.89
CA ASP A 68 -2.02 -15.01 4.33
C ASP A 68 -1.00 -14.13 5.04
N GLU A 69 0.29 -14.24 4.72
CA GLU A 69 1.33 -13.35 5.27
C GLU A 69 1.07 -11.89 4.88
N GLN A 70 0.74 -11.64 3.62
CA GLN A 70 0.39 -10.30 3.15
C GLN A 70 -0.89 -9.79 3.82
N PHE A 71 -1.91 -10.63 3.89
CA PHE A 71 -3.19 -10.31 4.53
C PHE A 71 -3.00 -9.89 5.99
N GLU A 72 -2.23 -10.64 6.79
CA GLU A 72 -2.01 -10.31 8.20
C GLU A 72 -1.32 -8.95 8.37
N ALA A 73 -0.34 -8.64 7.53
CA ALA A 73 0.33 -7.35 7.56
C ALA A 73 -0.65 -6.20 7.23
N TYR A 74 -1.45 -6.34 6.18
CA TYR A 74 -2.42 -5.32 5.78
C TYR A 74 -3.57 -5.21 6.79
N ARG A 75 -4.07 -6.32 7.31
CA ARG A 75 -5.12 -6.38 8.33
C ARG A 75 -4.71 -5.67 9.60
N SER A 76 -3.49 -5.89 10.07
CA SER A 76 -2.99 -5.27 11.31
C SER A 76 -3.01 -3.76 11.23
N VAL A 77 -2.62 -3.18 10.09
CA VAL A 77 -2.66 -1.74 9.85
C VAL A 77 -4.09 -1.25 9.68
N ALA A 78 -4.92 -1.93 8.87
CA ALA A 78 -6.29 -1.53 8.63
C ALA A 78 -7.13 -1.50 9.90
N ALA A 79 -7.04 -2.56 10.72
CA ALA A 79 -7.74 -2.64 12.01
C ALA A 79 -7.20 -1.63 13.03
N GLY A 80 -5.88 -1.44 13.09
CA GLY A 80 -5.24 -0.53 14.03
C GLY A 80 -5.51 0.95 13.74
N MET A 81 -5.97 1.30 12.54
CA MET A 81 -6.34 2.67 12.20
C MET A 81 -7.75 3.09 12.66
N ASP A 82 -8.54 2.17 13.23
CA ASP A 82 -9.84 2.44 13.84
C ASP A 82 -10.77 3.30 12.94
N GLY A 83 -11.03 2.81 11.73
CA GLY A 83 -11.90 3.44 10.73
C GLY A 83 -11.27 4.59 9.93
N LYS A 84 -10.06 5.03 10.27
CA LYS A 84 -9.31 6.00 9.45
C LYS A 84 -8.79 5.32 8.17
N PRO A 85 -8.66 6.06 7.05
CA PRO A 85 -8.28 5.47 5.78
C PRO A 85 -6.83 4.95 5.75
N VAL A 86 -6.63 3.82 5.05
CA VAL A 86 -5.33 3.22 4.80
C VAL A 86 -5.18 3.00 3.29
N THR A 87 -4.28 3.74 2.67
CA THR A 87 -3.95 3.56 1.26
C THR A 87 -2.76 2.61 1.13
N ILE A 88 -3.01 1.42 0.57
CA ILE A 88 -1.99 0.39 0.35
C ILE A 88 -1.53 0.47 -1.10
N ARG A 89 -0.23 0.74 -1.29
CA ARG A 89 0.37 0.71 -2.61
C ARG A 89 0.69 -0.74 -2.99
N THR A 90 0.28 -1.14 -4.19
CA THR A 90 0.66 -2.44 -4.74
C THR A 90 2.15 -2.46 -5.06
N PHE A 91 2.68 -3.64 -5.30
CA PHE A 91 4.10 -3.93 -5.51
C PHE A 91 4.80 -2.92 -6.45
N ASP A 92 5.88 -2.30 -5.96
CA ASP A 92 6.69 -1.32 -6.69
C ASP A 92 8.19 -1.56 -6.46
N LEU A 93 8.68 -2.75 -6.80
CA LEU A 93 10.12 -3.02 -6.80
C LEU A 93 10.69 -2.88 -8.21
N GLY A 94 11.86 -2.25 -8.29
CA GLY A 94 12.67 -2.20 -9.49
C GLY A 94 13.42 -3.52 -9.71
N ALA A 95 13.76 -3.80 -10.94
CA ALA A 95 14.49 -5.02 -11.34
C ALA A 95 15.84 -5.18 -10.64
N ASP A 96 16.44 -4.10 -10.16
CA ASP A 96 17.70 -4.07 -9.42
C ASP A 96 17.59 -4.74 -8.04
N LYS A 97 16.43 -4.61 -7.39
CA LYS A 97 16.14 -5.20 -6.07
C LYS A 97 15.50 -6.59 -6.16
N GLN A 98 15.08 -7.01 -7.34
CA GLN A 98 14.45 -8.31 -7.59
C GLN A 98 15.43 -9.48 -7.66
N LYS A 99 16.74 -9.19 -7.82
CA LYS A 99 17.77 -10.24 -7.98
C LYS A 99 17.91 -11.20 -6.79
N GLU A 100 17.58 -10.73 -5.58
CA GLU A 100 17.81 -11.50 -4.36
C GLU A 100 16.58 -12.29 -3.88
N GLY A 101 15.36 -11.92 -4.30
CA GLY A 101 14.12 -12.52 -3.75
C GLY A 101 13.19 -13.18 -4.76
N LEU A 102 13.24 -12.82 -6.04
CA LEU A 102 12.25 -13.24 -7.04
C LEU A 102 12.77 -14.31 -8.04
N GLY A 103 13.82 -15.06 -7.67
CA GLY A 103 14.25 -16.23 -8.43
C GLY A 103 14.65 -15.98 -9.89
N GLY A 104 15.17 -14.80 -10.22
CA GLY A 104 15.67 -14.51 -11.56
C GLY A 104 14.61 -14.13 -12.61
N LEU A 105 13.37 -13.90 -12.21
CA LEU A 105 12.26 -13.52 -13.11
C LEU A 105 12.41 -12.13 -13.73
N ALA A 106 13.30 -11.28 -13.21
CA ALA A 106 13.48 -9.94 -13.71
C ALA A 106 14.78 -9.76 -14.50
N ARG A 107 14.68 -9.40 -15.76
CA ARG A 107 15.79 -8.88 -16.55
C ARG A 107 16.10 -7.44 -16.12
N VAL A 108 17.36 -7.19 -15.76
CA VAL A 108 17.82 -5.81 -15.46
C VAL A 108 17.78 -5.00 -16.75
N ALA A 109 16.87 -4.04 -16.80
CA ALA A 109 16.81 -3.08 -17.90
C ALA A 109 17.93 -2.03 -17.74
N PRO A 110 18.53 -1.54 -18.85
CA PRO A 110 19.52 -0.46 -18.80
C PRO A 110 19.01 0.81 -18.12
N ASN A 111 17.70 1.07 -18.21
CA ASN A 111 17.01 2.12 -17.46
C ASN A 111 15.90 1.48 -16.59
N PRO A 112 16.08 1.38 -15.26
CA PRO A 112 15.13 0.74 -14.36
C PRO A 112 13.73 1.40 -14.37
N ALA A 113 13.64 2.69 -14.64
CA ALA A 113 12.37 3.42 -14.70
C ALA A 113 11.53 3.03 -15.93
N LEU A 114 12.16 2.61 -17.01
CA LEU A 114 11.51 2.19 -18.27
C LEU A 114 11.39 0.67 -18.38
N GLY A 115 11.99 -0.08 -17.44
CA GLY A 115 11.99 -1.54 -17.43
C GLY A 115 10.69 -2.15 -16.90
N LEU A 116 10.72 -3.47 -16.77
CA LEU A 116 9.64 -4.26 -16.18
C LEU A 116 9.63 -4.05 -14.65
N ARG A 117 8.79 -3.15 -14.16
CA ARG A 117 8.61 -2.85 -12.73
C ARG A 117 7.17 -2.45 -12.42
N ALA A 118 6.82 -2.45 -11.15
CA ALA A 118 5.54 -2.02 -10.62
C ALA A 118 4.36 -2.67 -11.39
N VAL A 119 3.39 -1.90 -11.86
CA VAL A 119 2.23 -2.42 -12.57
C VAL A 119 2.60 -3.24 -13.81
N ARG A 120 3.65 -2.87 -14.55
CA ARG A 120 4.08 -3.65 -15.73
C ARG A 120 4.53 -5.05 -15.34
N PHE A 121 5.26 -5.18 -14.25
CA PHE A 121 5.65 -6.49 -13.72
C PHE A 121 4.42 -7.26 -13.20
N CYS A 122 3.53 -6.59 -12.48
CA CYS A 122 2.30 -7.18 -11.98
C CYS A 122 1.39 -7.71 -13.10
N LEU A 123 1.30 -7.00 -14.22
CA LEU A 123 0.52 -7.42 -15.38
C LEU A 123 1.20 -8.57 -16.16
N ALA A 124 2.53 -8.63 -16.14
CA ALA A 124 3.30 -9.75 -16.71
C ALA A 124 3.23 -11.01 -15.84
N GLU A 125 3.06 -10.85 -14.51
CA GLU A 125 2.97 -11.93 -13.52
C GLU A 125 1.62 -11.87 -12.77
N PRO A 126 0.49 -12.15 -13.46
CA PRO A 126 -0.84 -11.94 -12.89
C PRO A 126 -1.11 -12.74 -11.62
N ARG A 127 -0.48 -13.91 -11.46
CA ARG A 127 -0.66 -14.76 -10.27
C ARG A 127 -0.14 -14.06 -9.01
N LEU A 128 1.03 -13.42 -9.10
CA LEU A 128 1.60 -12.65 -8.00
C LEU A 128 0.68 -11.47 -7.66
N PHE A 129 0.24 -10.74 -8.67
CA PHE A 129 -0.63 -9.58 -8.48
C PHE A 129 -1.99 -9.96 -7.88
N LEU A 130 -2.63 -11.02 -8.36
CA LEU A 130 -3.88 -11.54 -7.80
C LEU A 130 -3.73 -11.95 -6.34
N THR A 131 -2.60 -12.55 -5.96
CA THR A 131 -2.31 -12.90 -4.56
C THR A 131 -2.27 -11.65 -3.68
N GLN A 132 -1.58 -10.60 -4.11
CA GLN A 132 -1.53 -9.34 -3.39
C GLN A 132 -2.89 -8.65 -3.34
N LEU A 133 -3.62 -8.57 -4.46
CA LEU A 133 -4.93 -7.95 -4.53
C LEU A 133 -5.94 -8.63 -3.59
N ARG A 134 -5.96 -9.98 -3.55
CA ARG A 134 -6.81 -10.71 -2.60
C ARG A 134 -6.44 -10.41 -1.16
N ALA A 135 -5.16 -10.37 -0.83
CA ALA A 135 -4.71 -10.03 0.52
C ALA A 135 -5.17 -8.63 0.96
N ILE A 136 -5.04 -7.62 0.06
CA ILE A 136 -5.51 -6.26 0.33
C ILE A 136 -7.04 -6.20 0.47
N LEU A 137 -7.77 -6.86 -0.43
CA LEU A 137 -9.23 -6.93 -0.37
C LEU A 137 -9.73 -7.61 0.91
N ARG A 138 -9.11 -8.71 1.34
CA ARG A 138 -9.43 -9.34 2.63
C ARG A 138 -9.22 -8.39 3.81
N ALA A 139 -8.15 -7.60 3.78
CA ALA A 139 -7.88 -6.61 4.82
C ALA A 139 -8.95 -5.50 4.87
N SER A 140 -9.61 -5.18 3.76
CA SER A 140 -10.67 -4.17 3.70
C SER A 140 -11.92 -4.50 4.53
N HIS A 141 -12.11 -5.78 4.89
CA HIS A 141 -13.17 -6.16 5.84
C HIS A 141 -12.91 -5.61 7.26
N TYR A 142 -11.68 -5.32 7.60
CA TYR A 142 -11.25 -4.92 8.95
C TYR A 142 -11.00 -3.42 9.12
N GLY A 143 -11.10 -2.64 8.04
CA GLY A 143 -10.90 -1.19 8.08
C GLY A 143 -11.07 -0.55 6.71
N ARG A 144 -11.00 0.77 6.67
CA ARG A 144 -11.18 1.55 5.43
C ARG A 144 -9.93 1.51 4.57
N VAL A 145 -9.82 0.51 3.69
CA VAL A 145 -8.67 0.30 2.80
C VAL A 145 -8.91 0.91 1.43
N LYS A 146 -7.86 1.46 0.84
CA LYS A 146 -7.80 1.92 -0.56
C LYS A 146 -6.61 1.26 -1.25
N ILE A 147 -6.75 0.96 -2.54
CA ILE A 147 -5.68 0.40 -3.37
C ILE A 147 -5.05 1.53 -4.19
N LEU A 148 -3.73 1.64 -4.14
CA LEU A 148 -2.96 2.57 -4.99
C LEU A 148 -2.05 1.78 -5.92
N VAL A 149 -2.24 1.95 -7.22
CA VAL A 149 -1.47 1.25 -8.26
C VAL A 149 -0.38 2.17 -8.79
N PRO A 150 0.90 1.86 -8.58
CA PRO A 150 2.01 2.70 -9.00
C PRO A 150 2.32 2.58 -10.48
N MET A 151 2.86 3.66 -11.06
CA MET A 151 3.44 3.74 -12.40
C MET A 151 2.47 3.43 -13.55
N LEU A 152 1.20 3.74 -13.41
CA LEU A 152 0.25 3.69 -14.51
C LEU A 152 0.60 4.73 -15.57
N ALA A 153 0.82 4.29 -16.81
CA ALA A 153 1.24 5.13 -17.91
C ALA A 153 0.25 5.13 -19.11
N SER A 154 -0.69 4.19 -19.14
CA SER A 154 -1.65 4.07 -20.25
C SER A 154 -3.03 3.61 -19.77
N VAL A 155 -4.06 3.92 -20.57
CA VAL A 155 -5.44 3.46 -20.31
C VAL A 155 -5.51 1.93 -20.33
N SER A 156 -4.77 1.28 -21.22
CA SER A 156 -4.72 -0.20 -21.28
C SER A 156 -4.20 -0.85 -20.00
N GLU A 157 -3.22 -0.23 -19.32
CA GLU A 157 -2.73 -0.72 -18.02
C GLU A 157 -3.80 -0.56 -16.92
N ILE A 158 -4.59 0.54 -16.98
CA ILE A 158 -5.71 0.76 -16.07
C ILE A 158 -6.76 -0.33 -16.28
N ASP A 159 -7.20 -0.56 -17.53
CA ASP A 159 -8.21 -1.55 -17.86
C ASP A 159 -7.81 -2.96 -17.42
N GLN A 160 -6.58 -3.37 -17.73
CA GLN A 160 -6.04 -4.67 -17.31
C GLN A 160 -5.98 -4.79 -15.78
N THR A 161 -5.58 -3.73 -15.09
CA THR A 161 -5.55 -3.70 -13.61
C THR A 161 -6.94 -3.86 -13.03
N LEU A 162 -7.94 -3.14 -13.55
CA LEU A 162 -9.33 -3.26 -13.10
C LEU A 162 -9.91 -4.65 -13.33
N VAL A 163 -9.58 -5.30 -14.45
CA VAL A 163 -9.95 -6.70 -14.72
C VAL A 163 -9.36 -7.64 -13.65
N LEU A 164 -8.09 -7.49 -13.30
CA LEU A 164 -7.46 -8.33 -12.25
C LEU A 164 -8.04 -8.05 -10.86
N ILE A 165 -8.41 -6.81 -10.54
CA ILE A 165 -9.11 -6.48 -9.29
C ILE A 165 -10.50 -7.16 -9.25
N ALA A 166 -11.25 -7.14 -10.37
CA ALA A 166 -12.53 -7.84 -10.46
C ALA A 166 -12.36 -9.34 -10.26
N GLN A 167 -11.39 -9.97 -10.93
CA GLN A 167 -11.06 -11.40 -10.74
C GLN A 167 -10.69 -11.74 -9.29
N ALA A 168 -9.95 -10.85 -8.61
CA ALA A 168 -9.63 -11.05 -7.20
C ALA A 168 -10.87 -11.00 -6.30
N LYS A 169 -11.81 -10.06 -6.56
CA LYS A 169 -13.10 -9.97 -5.87
C LYS A 169 -13.95 -11.21 -6.11
N ASP A 170 -14.08 -11.66 -7.35
CA ASP A 170 -14.84 -12.88 -7.71
C ASP A 170 -14.27 -14.10 -7.01
N SER A 171 -12.96 -14.28 -7.03
CA SER A 171 -12.28 -15.39 -6.34
C SER A 171 -12.53 -15.40 -4.83
N LEU A 172 -12.58 -14.24 -4.18
CA LEU A 172 -12.91 -14.14 -2.75
C LEU A 172 -14.39 -14.43 -2.48
N ALA A 173 -15.28 -13.94 -3.34
CA ALA A 173 -16.72 -14.22 -3.25
C ALA A 173 -17.02 -15.71 -3.40
N GLU A 174 -16.43 -16.40 -4.37
CA GLU A 174 -16.53 -17.84 -4.58
C GLU A 174 -16.04 -18.66 -3.38
N ARG A 175 -15.00 -18.15 -2.70
CA ARG A 175 -14.43 -18.77 -1.48
C ARG A 175 -15.21 -18.42 -0.22
N GLY A 176 -16.23 -17.56 -0.29
CA GLY A 176 -16.97 -17.06 0.88
C GLY A 176 -16.14 -16.21 1.82
N VAL A 177 -15.06 -15.58 1.33
CA VAL A 177 -14.16 -14.75 2.13
C VAL A 177 -14.66 -13.30 2.11
N PRO A 178 -14.91 -12.67 3.28
CA PRO A 178 -15.46 -11.32 3.35
C PRO A 178 -14.44 -10.25 2.94
N PHE A 179 -14.92 -9.24 2.23
CA PHE A 179 -14.18 -8.03 1.84
C PHE A 179 -15.15 -6.86 1.60
N ASP A 180 -14.66 -5.64 1.53
CA ASP A 180 -15.45 -4.48 1.13
C ASP A 180 -15.54 -4.41 -0.42
N PRO A 181 -16.72 -4.61 -1.03
CA PRO A 181 -16.88 -4.50 -2.47
C PRO A 181 -16.65 -3.08 -3.00
N GLY A 182 -16.77 -2.07 -2.13
CA GLY A 182 -16.61 -0.65 -2.44
C GLY A 182 -15.18 -0.10 -2.31
N VAL A 183 -14.16 -0.96 -2.17
CA VAL A 183 -12.76 -0.52 -2.09
C VAL A 183 -12.41 0.41 -3.24
N GLU A 184 -11.98 1.64 -2.89
CA GLU A 184 -11.53 2.64 -3.85
C GLU A 184 -10.18 2.24 -4.46
N VAL A 185 -10.01 2.50 -5.75
CA VAL A 185 -8.77 2.24 -6.50
C VAL A 185 -8.27 3.54 -7.09
N GLY A 186 -7.00 3.85 -6.86
CA GLY A 186 -6.32 5.02 -7.40
C GLY A 186 -5.06 4.64 -8.16
N GLY A 187 -4.58 5.57 -8.97
CA GLY A 187 -3.33 5.47 -9.72
C GLY A 187 -2.29 6.49 -9.27
N MET A 188 -1.03 6.13 -9.45
CA MET A 188 0.14 6.96 -9.13
C MET A 188 1.12 6.94 -10.30
#